data_ebfe96810da7f889bd8cdf70a50498ad
#
_entry.id   ebfe96810da7f889bd8cdf70a50498ad
#
_cell.length_a   1.000
_cell.length_b   1.000
_cell.length_c   1.000
_cell.angle_alpha   90.00
_cell.angle_beta   90.00
_cell.angle_gamma   90.00
#
_symmetry.space_group_name_H-M   'P 1'
#
loop_
_entity.id
_entity.type
_entity.pdbx_description
1 polymer ?
#
loop_
_entity_poly.entity_id
_entity_poly.type
_entity_poly.pdbx_seq_one_letter_code
_entity_poly.pdbx_strand_id
1 'polypeptide(L)'
;MNGKYYLIELTNKGFDVIKTIDTLQNFDKLPESKTYVVKPKDGADSIGIEFLSKDEVFKTVDKNDKNTLIQPLINFDYEVSFYFIDKEFQYALYAPDKNRRWELKEYTPTKEDLEFAQSFIEWNNLDHGIQRVDACRDENGQLLLVELEDLNPYLSLLDISPLLEINLLQH
;
A
#
# COMPACT_ATOMS: atom_id res chain seq x y z
N MET A 1 1.36 -11.87 6.44
CA MET A 1 -0.01 -11.76 5.86
C MET A 1 -0.05 -12.57 4.56
N ASN A 2 -0.99 -13.50 4.39
CA ASN A 2 -1.05 -14.32 3.18
C ASN A 2 -1.89 -13.62 2.09
N GLY A 3 -1.22 -13.11 1.05
CA GLY A 3 -1.87 -12.45 -0.10
C GLY A 3 -2.47 -11.08 0.22
N LYS A 4 -3.06 -10.45 -0.81
CA LYS A 4 -3.57 -9.06 -0.72
C LYS A 4 -5.09 -8.98 -0.42
N TYR A 5 -5.68 -10.04 0.15
CA TYR A 5 -7.12 -10.08 0.51
C TYR A 5 -7.53 -8.99 1.50
N TYR A 6 -6.63 -8.62 2.41
CA TYR A 6 -6.88 -7.60 3.41
C TYR A 6 -7.27 -6.24 2.80
N LEU A 7 -6.82 -5.93 1.57
CA LEU A 7 -7.20 -4.69 0.89
C LEU A 7 -8.70 -4.60 0.62
N ILE A 8 -9.34 -5.75 0.33
CA ILE A 8 -10.81 -5.82 0.13
C ILE A 8 -11.53 -5.59 1.46
N GLU A 9 -11.02 -6.20 2.54
CA GLU A 9 -11.57 -6.02 3.88
C GLU A 9 -11.47 -4.55 4.32
N LEU A 10 -10.29 -3.93 4.18
CA LEU A 10 -10.07 -2.52 4.49
C LEU A 10 -10.96 -1.60 3.64
N THR A 11 -11.12 -1.91 2.34
CA THR A 11 -12.05 -1.19 1.46
C THR A 11 -13.48 -1.24 2.00
N ASN A 12 -13.95 -2.43 2.39
CA ASN A 12 -15.32 -2.62 2.90
C ASN A 12 -15.53 -1.98 4.28
N LYS A 13 -14.50 -1.87 5.09
CA LYS A 13 -14.52 -1.20 6.41
C LYS A 13 -14.37 0.33 6.32
N GLY A 14 -14.14 0.87 5.13
CA GLY A 14 -14.04 2.31 4.90
C GLY A 14 -12.73 2.96 5.31
N PHE A 15 -11.64 2.17 5.41
CA PHE A 15 -10.30 2.70 5.63
C PHE A 15 -9.83 3.52 4.42
N ASP A 16 -8.85 4.41 4.65
CA ASP A 16 -8.17 5.19 3.61
C ASP A 16 -7.16 4.31 2.85
N VAL A 17 -7.69 3.51 1.96
CA VAL A 17 -6.96 2.54 1.14
C VAL A 17 -7.30 2.74 -0.34
N ILE A 18 -6.39 2.44 -1.24
CA ILE A 18 -6.74 2.33 -2.66
C ILE A 18 -7.88 1.30 -2.78
N LYS A 19 -9.06 1.77 -3.15
CA LYS A 19 -10.26 0.91 -3.17
C LYS A 19 -10.04 -0.31 -4.02
N THR A 20 -10.31 -1.48 -3.45
CA THR A 20 -9.97 -2.78 -4.03
C THR A 20 -11.17 -3.70 -4.02
N ILE A 21 -11.42 -4.34 -5.14
CA ILE A 21 -12.43 -5.40 -5.29
C ILE A 21 -11.82 -6.64 -5.92
N ASP A 22 -12.49 -7.79 -5.79
CA ASP A 22 -12.11 -9.08 -6.39
C ASP A 22 -13.23 -9.69 -7.25
N THR A 23 -14.30 -8.95 -7.44
CA THR A 23 -15.42 -9.38 -8.27
C THR A 23 -16.05 -8.20 -8.99
N LEU A 24 -16.41 -8.40 -10.25
CA LEU A 24 -17.08 -7.39 -11.06
C LEU A 24 -18.46 -6.98 -10.50
N GLN A 25 -19.08 -7.80 -9.65
CA GLN A 25 -20.35 -7.48 -8.98
C GLN A 25 -20.23 -6.30 -8.02
N ASN A 26 -19.03 -6.02 -7.53
CA ASN A 26 -18.73 -4.92 -6.60
C ASN A 26 -18.12 -3.71 -7.31
N PHE A 27 -18.18 -3.64 -8.64
CA PHE A 27 -17.52 -2.60 -9.42
C PHE A 27 -18.01 -1.18 -9.06
N ASP A 28 -19.24 -1.05 -8.59
CA ASP A 28 -19.86 0.18 -8.11
C ASP A 28 -19.19 0.74 -6.82
N LYS A 29 -18.44 -0.08 -6.09
CA LYS A 29 -17.66 0.36 -4.92
C LYS A 29 -16.37 1.09 -5.30
N LEU A 30 -15.90 0.95 -6.55
CA LEU A 30 -14.73 1.65 -7.03
C LEU A 30 -15.10 3.07 -7.47
N PRO A 31 -14.25 4.08 -7.17
CA PRO A 31 -14.41 5.40 -7.77
C PRO A 31 -14.27 5.31 -9.29
N GLU A 32 -14.92 6.22 -9.99
CA GLU A 32 -14.78 6.30 -11.43
C GLU A 32 -13.35 6.68 -11.82
N SER A 33 -12.77 5.91 -12.74
CA SER A 33 -11.42 6.11 -13.26
C SER A 33 -11.39 5.82 -14.75
N LYS A 34 -10.51 6.51 -15.47
CA LYS A 34 -10.23 6.21 -16.88
C LYS A 34 -9.53 4.86 -17.06
N THR A 35 -8.73 4.48 -16.06
CA THR A 35 -7.91 3.28 -16.11
C THR A 35 -8.01 2.55 -14.77
N TYR A 36 -8.11 1.25 -14.82
CA TYR A 36 -8.09 0.35 -13.68
C TYR A 36 -6.86 -0.54 -13.74
N VAL A 37 -6.31 -0.83 -12.59
CA VAL A 37 -5.19 -1.77 -12.39
C VAL A 37 -5.79 -3.12 -12.05
N VAL A 38 -5.50 -4.11 -12.86
CA VAL A 38 -5.90 -5.51 -12.66
C VAL A 38 -4.66 -6.30 -12.33
N LYS A 39 -4.65 -7.01 -11.20
CA LYS A 39 -3.46 -7.74 -10.74
C LYS A 39 -3.83 -9.02 -10.01
N PRO A 40 -2.97 -10.06 -10.03
CA PRO A 40 -3.21 -11.28 -9.25
C PRO A 40 -3.10 -10.99 -7.75
N LYS A 41 -3.91 -11.67 -6.95
CA LYS A 41 -3.91 -11.58 -5.47
C LYS A 41 -2.58 -11.99 -4.86
N ASP A 42 -1.97 -13.03 -5.42
CA ASP A 42 -0.72 -13.62 -4.94
C ASP A 42 0.51 -13.12 -5.74
N GLY A 43 0.32 -12.09 -6.56
CA GLY A 43 1.39 -11.52 -7.37
C GLY A 43 2.39 -10.71 -6.53
N ALA A 44 3.69 -10.95 -6.80
CA ALA A 44 4.81 -10.15 -6.30
C ALA A 44 5.48 -9.38 -7.45
N ASP A 45 6.24 -8.34 -7.13
CA ASP A 45 7.14 -7.63 -8.06
C ASP A 45 6.48 -7.12 -9.36
N SER A 46 5.23 -6.69 -9.28
CA SER A 46 4.47 -6.14 -10.42
C SER A 46 4.24 -7.12 -11.58
N ILE A 47 4.43 -8.43 -11.36
CA ILE A 47 4.19 -9.44 -12.40
C ILE A 47 2.67 -9.66 -12.57
N GLY A 48 2.21 -9.63 -13.85
CA GLY A 48 0.80 -9.85 -14.19
C GLY A 48 -0.10 -8.65 -13.92
N ILE A 49 0.45 -7.44 -13.82
CA ILE A 49 -0.33 -6.21 -13.73
C ILE A 49 -0.76 -5.78 -15.13
N GLU A 50 -2.04 -5.51 -15.29
CA GLU A 50 -2.64 -4.96 -16.49
C GLU A 50 -3.30 -3.61 -16.19
N PHE A 51 -3.24 -2.69 -17.16
CA PHE A 51 -3.87 -1.38 -17.10
C PHE A 51 -4.98 -1.33 -18.14
N LEU A 52 -6.23 -1.36 -17.70
CA LEU A 52 -7.40 -1.55 -18.53
C LEU A 52 -8.42 -0.42 -18.34
N SER A 53 -9.09 -0.04 -19.42
CA SER A 53 -10.31 0.77 -19.32
C SER A 53 -11.44 -0.03 -18.69
N LYS A 54 -12.50 0.63 -18.24
CA LYS A 54 -13.68 -0.04 -17.67
C LYS A 54 -14.24 -1.12 -18.60
N ASP A 55 -14.39 -0.82 -19.89
CA ASP A 55 -14.93 -1.75 -20.87
C ASP A 55 -14.04 -2.98 -21.09
N GLU A 56 -12.72 -2.77 -21.05
CA GLU A 56 -11.74 -3.87 -21.14
C GLU A 56 -11.78 -4.75 -19.90
N VAL A 57 -11.89 -4.18 -18.69
CA VAL A 57 -12.05 -4.95 -17.45
C VAL A 57 -13.25 -5.90 -17.57
N PHE A 58 -14.41 -5.40 -18.00
CA PHE A 58 -15.61 -6.23 -18.15
C PHE A 58 -15.53 -7.28 -19.26
N LYS A 59 -14.63 -7.10 -20.24
CA LYS A 59 -14.38 -8.08 -21.32
C LYS A 59 -13.34 -9.13 -20.95
N THR A 60 -12.33 -8.72 -20.17
CA THR A 60 -11.12 -9.54 -19.95
C THR A 60 -11.18 -10.31 -18.64
N VAL A 61 -11.71 -9.70 -17.57
CA VAL A 61 -11.77 -10.35 -16.26
C VAL A 61 -12.90 -11.37 -16.23
N ASP A 62 -12.56 -12.64 -15.98
CA ASP A 62 -13.57 -13.69 -15.80
C ASP A 62 -14.37 -13.41 -14.51
N LYS A 63 -15.69 -13.44 -14.64
CA LYS A 63 -16.63 -13.26 -13.51
C LYS A 63 -16.47 -14.29 -12.39
N ASN A 64 -15.87 -15.44 -12.71
CA ASN A 64 -15.62 -16.54 -11.77
C ASN A 64 -14.18 -16.57 -11.26
N ASP A 65 -13.30 -15.71 -11.78
CA ASP A 65 -11.93 -15.62 -11.30
C ASP A 65 -11.92 -15.01 -9.89
N LYS A 66 -11.39 -15.77 -8.94
CA LYS A 66 -11.24 -15.36 -7.55
C LYS A 66 -9.81 -14.92 -7.21
N ASN A 67 -8.91 -14.99 -8.18
CA ASN A 67 -7.49 -14.67 -7.96
C ASN A 67 -7.08 -13.29 -8.48
N THR A 68 -8.03 -12.49 -8.90
CA THR A 68 -7.78 -11.15 -9.45
C THR A 68 -8.23 -10.06 -8.51
N LEU A 69 -7.44 -8.98 -8.40
CA LEU A 69 -7.79 -7.72 -7.75
C LEU A 69 -7.95 -6.64 -8.79
N ILE A 70 -8.93 -5.77 -8.58
CA ILE A 70 -9.21 -4.60 -9.44
C ILE A 70 -9.17 -3.36 -8.57
N GLN A 71 -8.39 -2.36 -8.98
CA GLN A 71 -8.22 -1.08 -8.31
C GLN A 71 -8.35 0.06 -9.34
N PRO A 72 -8.82 1.27 -8.97
CA PRO A 72 -8.64 2.44 -9.82
C PRO A 72 -7.15 2.78 -9.91
N LEU A 73 -6.71 3.28 -11.07
CA LEU A 73 -5.40 3.91 -11.17
C LEU A 73 -5.44 5.24 -10.43
N ILE A 74 -4.57 5.39 -9.44
CA ILE A 74 -4.46 6.61 -8.64
C ILE A 74 -3.30 7.45 -9.16
N ASN A 75 -3.56 8.71 -9.45
CA ASN A 75 -2.50 9.70 -9.62
C ASN A 75 -2.02 10.13 -8.23
N PHE A 76 -0.73 10.12 -8.02
CA PHE A 76 -0.13 10.49 -6.75
C PHE A 76 1.12 11.35 -6.96
N ASP A 77 1.44 12.15 -5.95
CA ASP A 77 2.62 13.02 -5.93
C ASP A 77 3.87 12.22 -5.55
N TYR A 78 3.78 11.41 -4.48
CA TYR A 78 4.86 10.56 -4.00
C TYR A 78 4.33 9.34 -3.24
N GLU A 79 5.20 8.33 -3.10
CA GLU A 79 4.99 7.19 -2.21
C GLU A 79 5.80 7.37 -0.94
N VAL A 80 5.27 6.91 0.19
CA VAL A 80 5.88 6.96 1.51
C VAL A 80 5.69 5.64 2.23
N SER A 81 6.74 5.19 2.93
CA SER A 81 6.72 3.98 3.75
C SER A 81 6.96 4.34 5.21
N PHE A 82 6.06 3.88 6.09
CA PHE A 82 6.17 4.06 7.54
C PHE A 82 6.58 2.73 8.17
N TYR A 83 7.62 2.75 8.98
CA TYR A 83 8.19 1.57 9.60
C TYR A 83 7.88 1.52 11.09
N PHE A 84 7.43 0.37 11.54
CA PHE A 84 7.06 0.10 12.93
C PHE A 84 7.77 -1.14 13.45
N ILE A 85 8.15 -1.10 14.72
CA ILE A 85 8.55 -2.28 15.49
C ILE A 85 7.48 -2.47 16.56
N ASP A 86 6.94 -3.66 16.60
CA ASP A 86 5.75 -3.98 17.40
C ASP A 86 4.60 -3.04 17.01
N LYS A 87 4.29 -2.06 17.80
CA LYS A 87 3.28 -1.04 17.48
C LYS A 87 3.84 0.38 17.54
N GLU A 88 5.16 0.50 17.66
CA GLU A 88 5.83 1.80 17.82
C GLU A 88 6.43 2.27 16.50
N PHE A 89 6.10 3.49 16.11
CA PHE A 89 6.69 4.15 14.94
C PHE A 89 8.19 4.37 15.13
N GLN A 90 8.99 4.03 14.10
CA GLN A 90 10.44 4.18 14.11
C GLN A 90 10.90 5.30 13.17
N TYR A 91 10.57 5.21 11.91
CA TYR A 91 10.95 6.17 10.87
C TYR A 91 10.04 6.05 9.66
N ALA A 92 10.12 7.03 8.77
CA ALA A 92 9.45 6.97 7.47
C ALA A 92 10.39 7.43 6.35
N LEU A 93 10.22 6.84 5.19
CA LEU A 93 10.96 7.11 3.97
C LEU A 93 10.02 7.40 2.82
N TYR A 94 10.41 8.30 1.93
CA TYR A 94 9.61 8.60 0.75
C TYR A 94 10.46 8.74 -0.51
N ALA A 95 9.87 8.47 -1.66
CA ALA A 95 10.46 8.70 -2.96
C ALA A 95 9.93 10.05 -3.51
N PRO A 96 10.72 11.14 -3.44
CA PRO A 96 10.26 12.47 -3.90
C PRO A 96 10.06 12.55 -5.41
N ASP A 97 10.71 11.67 -6.17
CA ASP A 97 10.56 11.57 -7.62
C ASP A 97 9.95 10.21 -7.97
N LYS A 98 8.70 10.22 -8.42
CA LYS A 98 7.97 9.00 -8.83
C LYS A 98 8.63 8.23 -9.99
N ASN A 99 9.51 8.86 -10.75
CA ASN A 99 10.28 8.21 -11.80
C ASN A 99 11.58 7.57 -11.28
N ARG A 100 11.98 7.91 -10.05
CA ARG A 100 13.16 7.39 -9.36
C ARG A 100 12.81 6.86 -7.97
N ARG A 101 11.91 5.89 -7.95
CA ARG A 101 11.35 5.30 -6.72
C ARG A 101 12.38 4.63 -5.81
N TRP A 102 13.57 4.36 -6.31
CA TRP A 102 14.71 3.85 -5.54
C TRP A 102 15.51 4.95 -4.81
N GLU A 103 15.33 6.23 -5.16
CA GLU A 103 15.98 7.35 -4.47
C GLU A 103 15.14 7.77 -3.26
N LEU A 104 15.32 7.04 -2.17
CA LEU A 104 14.59 7.30 -0.95
C LEU A 104 15.23 8.41 -0.13
N LYS A 105 14.39 9.19 0.57
CA LYS A 105 14.79 10.20 1.55
C LYS A 105 14.00 10.02 2.83
N GLU A 106 14.57 10.48 3.92
CA GLU A 106 13.86 10.54 5.19
C GLU A 106 12.61 11.43 5.07
N TYR A 107 11.49 10.94 5.57
CA TYR A 107 10.22 11.64 5.62
C TYR A 107 9.89 12.00 7.06
N THR A 108 9.61 13.28 7.32
CA THR A 108 9.11 13.72 8.61
C THR A 108 7.58 13.73 8.58
N PRO A 109 6.90 12.73 9.18
CA PRO A 109 5.46 12.64 9.13
C PRO A 109 4.79 13.72 9.98
N THR A 110 3.64 14.20 9.52
CA THR A 110 2.75 15.01 10.37
C THR A 110 2.03 14.12 11.38
N LYS A 111 1.30 14.74 12.31
CA LYS A 111 0.47 13.98 13.27
C LYS A 111 -0.60 13.15 12.56
N GLU A 112 -1.24 13.73 11.55
CA GLU A 112 -2.27 13.10 10.73
C GLU A 112 -1.71 11.91 9.94
N ASP A 113 -0.47 12.02 9.43
CA ASP A 113 0.21 10.93 8.74
C ASP A 113 0.48 9.74 9.68
N LEU A 114 0.89 10.03 10.92
CA LEU A 114 1.10 8.99 11.93
C LEU A 114 -0.22 8.35 12.36
N GLU A 115 -1.28 9.12 12.55
CA GLU A 115 -2.62 8.59 12.87
C GLU A 115 -3.12 7.68 11.74
N PHE A 116 -2.92 8.09 10.48
CA PHE A 116 -3.22 7.25 9.31
C PHE A 116 -2.47 5.92 9.37
N ALA A 117 -1.14 5.95 9.48
CA ALA A 117 -0.32 4.74 9.48
C ALA A 117 -0.62 3.84 10.68
N GLN A 118 -0.78 4.43 11.88
CA GLN A 118 -1.10 3.73 13.12
C GLN A 118 -2.41 2.97 13.04
N SER A 119 -3.41 3.49 12.32
CA SER A 119 -4.70 2.83 12.16
C SER A 119 -4.60 1.43 11.53
N PHE A 120 -3.64 1.22 10.61
CA PHE A 120 -3.37 -0.08 9.99
C PHE A 120 -2.60 -1.02 10.90
N ILE A 121 -1.69 -0.50 11.71
CA ILE A 121 -0.95 -1.26 12.72
C ILE A 121 -1.92 -1.81 13.78
N GLU A 122 -2.87 -0.98 14.22
CA GLU A 122 -3.92 -1.38 15.16
C GLU A 122 -4.88 -2.39 14.54
N TRP A 123 -5.26 -2.19 13.28
CA TRP A 123 -6.10 -3.13 12.54
C TRP A 123 -5.42 -4.50 12.38
N ASN A 124 -4.12 -4.54 12.02
CA ASN A 124 -3.36 -5.78 11.85
C ASN A 124 -3.13 -6.50 13.19
N ASN A 125 -3.03 -5.73 14.27
CA ASN A 125 -2.97 -6.18 15.64
C ASN A 125 -1.90 -7.26 15.92
N LEU A 126 -0.73 -7.15 15.30
CA LEU A 126 0.42 -7.97 15.64
C LEU A 126 0.98 -7.52 17.00
N ASP A 127 1.22 -8.51 17.88
CA ASP A 127 1.80 -8.24 19.20
C ASP A 127 3.29 -7.90 19.08
N HIS A 128 4.01 -8.60 18.20
CA HIS A 128 5.45 -8.42 17.99
C HIS A 128 5.81 -8.58 16.53
N GLY A 129 6.74 -7.75 16.05
CA GLY A 129 7.30 -7.86 14.71
C GLY A 129 7.58 -6.51 14.06
N ILE A 130 8.20 -6.56 12.89
CA ILE A 130 8.44 -5.39 12.07
C ILE A 130 7.30 -5.28 11.06
N GLN A 131 6.72 -4.10 10.95
CA GLN A 131 5.64 -3.81 10.02
C GLN A 131 5.98 -2.58 9.18
N ARG A 132 5.56 -2.59 7.92
CA ARG A 132 5.71 -1.45 7.00
C ARG A 132 4.37 -1.10 6.38
N VAL A 133 3.97 0.15 6.52
CA VAL A 133 2.77 0.72 5.90
C VAL A 133 3.22 1.51 4.68
N ASP A 134 2.96 1.01 3.48
CA ASP A 134 3.23 1.70 2.23
C ASP A 134 1.99 2.47 1.78
N ALA A 135 2.15 3.74 1.55
CA ALA A 135 1.09 4.64 1.15
C ALA A 135 1.49 5.52 -0.03
N CYS A 136 0.51 6.06 -0.73
CA CYS A 136 0.72 7.13 -1.69
C CYS A 136 -0.03 8.39 -1.25
N ARG A 137 0.58 9.57 -1.51
CA ARG A 137 -0.06 10.88 -1.35
C ARG A 137 -0.73 11.23 -2.67
N ASP A 138 -2.05 11.27 -2.69
CA ASP A 138 -2.79 11.65 -3.88
C ASP A 138 -2.70 13.15 -4.20
N GLU A 139 -3.19 13.57 -5.36
CA GLU A 139 -3.20 14.96 -5.80
C GLU A 139 -4.05 15.89 -4.91
N ASN A 140 -4.92 15.35 -4.05
CA ASN A 140 -5.69 16.11 -3.07
C ASN A 140 -4.99 16.22 -1.71
N GLY A 141 -3.81 15.61 -1.58
CA GLY A 141 -3.04 15.60 -0.34
C GLY A 141 -3.48 14.52 0.65
N GLN A 142 -4.33 13.56 0.26
CA GLN A 142 -4.76 12.45 1.09
C GLN A 142 -3.77 11.28 0.99
N LEU A 143 -3.46 10.63 2.12
CA LEU A 143 -2.76 9.35 2.13
C LEU A 143 -3.73 8.21 1.87
N LEU A 144 -3.33 7.31 0.98
CA LEU A 144 -4.05 6.07 0.69
C LEU A 144 -3.09 4.89 0.85
N LEU A 145 -3.50 3.87 1.60
CA LEU A 145 -2.72 2.65 1.74
C LEU A 145 -2.57 1.95 0.39
N VAL A 146 -1.34 1.61 0.06
CA VAL A 146 -0.97 0.80 -1.11
C VAL A 146 -0.76 -0.65 -0.69
N GLU A 147 0.02 -0.86 0.36
CA GLU A 147 0.37 -2.19 0.87
C GLU A 147 0.73 -2.14 2.36
N LEU A 148 0.44 -3.23 3.07
CA LEU A 148 0.88 -3.48 4.44
C LEU A 148 1.73 -4.75 4.45
N GLU A 149 2.98 -4.64 4.90
CA GLU A 149 3.91 -5.75 5.06
C GLU A 149 4.20 -6.00 6.53
N ASP A 150 4.19 -7.27 6.96
CA ASP A 150 4.25 -7.60 8.38
C ASP A 150 5.25 -8.70 8.77
N LEU A 151 5.74 -9.53 7.88
CA LEU A 151 6.59 -10.65 8.29
C LEU A 151 8.08 -10.41 8.06
N ASN A 152 8.42 -9.76 6.99
CA ASN A 152 9.81 -9.50 6.62
C ASN A 152 9.92 -8.31 5.64
N PRO A 153 9.50 -7.10 6.07
CA PRO A 153 9.55 -5.93 5.20
C PRO A 153 11.02 -5.58 4.88
N TYR A 154 11.25 -5.13 3.66
CA TYR A 154 12.55 -4.59 3.27
C TYR A 154 12.75 -3.22 3.94
N LEU A 155 13.81 -3.08 4.75
CA LEU A 155 13.98 -1.94 5.64
C LEU A 155 14.61 -0.70 4.99
N SER A 156 15.26 -0.85 3.83
CA SER A 156 15.88 0.26 3.06
C SER A 156 16.87 1.12 3.86
N LEU A 157 17.49 0.58 4.92
CA LEU A 157 18.31 1.36 5.85
C LEU A 157 19.71 1.68 5.30
N LEU A 158 20.27 0.80 4.48
CA LEU A 158 21.66 0.92 4.00
C LEU A 158 21.89 2.14 3.12
N ASP A 159 20.83 2.64 2.49
CA ASP A 159 20.92 3.76 1.55
C ASP A 159 20.76 5.14 2.22
N ILE A 160 20.42 5.19 3.54
CA ILE A 160 19.90 6.42 4.14
C ILE A 160 20.70 6.91 5.34
N SER A 161 20.96 6.10 6.34
CA SER A 161 21.72 6.52 7.51
C SER A 161 22.26 5.34 8.33
N PRO A 162 23.57 5.27 8.59
CA PRO A 162 24.16 4.31 9.53
C PRO A 162 23.62 4.41 10.96
N LEU A 163 23.05 5.57 11.34
CA LEU A 163 22.52 5.81 12.68
C LEU A 163 21.14 5.14 12.90
N LEU A 164 20.32 5.02 11.85
CA LEU A 164 19.03 4.33 11.92
C LEU A 164 19.22 2.81 12.09
N GLU A 165 20.25 2.24 11.46
CA GLU A 165 20.60 0.84 11.60
C GLU A 165 20.94 0.46 13.06
N ILE A 166 21.68 1.33 13.76
CA ILE A 166 22.09 1.10 15.16
C ILE A 166 20.86 1.09 16.08
N ASN A 167 19.90 1.97 15.88
CA ASN A 167 18.69 2.03 16.70
C ASN A 167 17.79 0.80 16.55
N LEU A 168 17.72 0.23 15.34
CA LEU A 168 16.93 -0.98 15.06
C LEU A 168 17.56 -2.26 15.61
N LEU A 169 18.89 -2.30 15.74
CA LEU A 169 19.63 -3.45 16.30
C LEU A 169 19.63 -3.48 17.84
N GLN A 170 19.11 -2.44 18.52
CA GLN A 170 19.03 -2.35 19.98
C GLN A 170 17.65 -2.77 20.54
N HIS A 171 16.69 -3.11 19.69
CA HIS A 171 15.39 -3.67 20.04
C HIS A 171 15.33 -5.14 19.65
#